data_b67bd50744090e06471dd962926d81e3
#
_entry.id   b67bd50744090e06471dd962926d81e3
#
_cell.length_a   1.000
_cell.length_b   1.000
_cell.length_c   1.000
_cell.angle_alpha   90.00
_cell.angle_beta   90.00
_cell.angle_gamma   90.00
#
_symmetry.space_group_name_H-M   'P 1'
#
loop_
_entity.id
_entity.type
_entity.pdbx_description
1 polymer ?
#
loop_
_entity_poly.entity_id
_entity_poly.type
_entity_poly.pdbx_seq_one_letter_code
_entity_poly.pdbx_strand_id
1 'polypeptide(L)'
;MHLSFRPITLQDKELITAFTLPSDNKNCDFSFSNMCSWRFLYDSVFTIVDGFLLIRFIMEEKDRIAYMMPIGLPDKSLSDMAQAIHWIEEDSLAQGHPLCMLGITPENRQTLEAIFPHDFVYMPQRDYFDYIYLREDLANLKGKKYQQKRNHINNFKNLYNYEYIPITPEIVPQCLELERKWFKANNNDQEEEELCEERKALTYALLHASELGLIGGAIRIEGKIAAFSFG
;
A
#
# COMPACT_ATOMS: atom_id res chain seq x y z
N MET A 1 -11.46 -25.78 7.12
CA MET A 1 -10.57 -25.43 8.28
C MET A 1 -10.96 -24.05 8.79
N HIS A 2 -11.01 -23.81 10.10
CA HIS A 2 -11.36 -22.46 10.61
C HIS A 2 -10.07 -21.59 10.64
N LEU A 3 -10.02 -20.54 9.81
CA LEU A 3 -8.93 -19.57 9.83
C LEU A 3 -9.11 -18.58 10.98
N SER A 4 -8.04 -18.31 11.72
CA SER A 4 -8.04 -17.33 12.82
C SER A 4 -7.27 -16.09 12.38
N PHE A 5 -7.96 -15.09 11.90
CA PHE A 5 -7.40 -13.82 11.51
C PHE A 5 -7.23 -12.88 12.72
N ARG A 6 -6.19 -12.03 12.68
CA ARG A 6 -5.95 -10.98 13.66
C ARG A 6 -5.48 -9.69 13.00
N PRO A 7 -5.67 -8.52 13.65
CA PRO A 7 -5.22 -7.25 13.13
C PRO A 7 -3.70 -7.20 12.91
N ILE A 8 -3.29 -6.45 11.89
CA ILE A 8 -1.87 -6.15 11.61
C ILE A 8 -1.38 -5.09 12.62
N THR A 9 -0.24 -5.33 13.25
CA THR A 9 0.41 -4.40 14.17
C THR A 9 1.87 -4.17 13.80
N LEU A 10 2.52 -3.15 14.38
CA LEU A 10 3.94 -2.85 14.14
C LEU A 10 4.86 -4.04 14.49
N GLN A 11 4.47 -4.83 15.49
CA GLN A 11 5.23 -6.01 15.94
C GLN A 11 5.25 -7.14 14.91
N ASP A 12 4.37 -7.11 13.92
CA ASP A 12 4.25 -8.13 12.90
C ASP A 12 5.20 -7.91 11.70
N LYS A 13 5.99 -6.83 11.73
CA LYS A 13 6.86 -6.45 10.61
C LYS A 13 7.76 -7.59 10.15
N GLU A 14 8.55 -8.16 11.05
CA GLU A 14 9.48 -9.23 10.69
C GLU A 14 8.73 -10.47 10.18
N LEU A 15 7.61 -10.80 10.80
CA LEU A 15 6.79 -11.95 10.44
C LEU A 15 6.18 -11.79 9.05
N ILE A 16 5.57 -10.66 8.74
CA ILE A 16 4.92 -10.40 7.45
C ILE A 16 5.97 -10.20 6.35
N THR A 17 7.05 -9.46 6.62
CA THR A 17 8.08 -9.20 5.62
C THR A 17 8.87 -10.46 5.25
N ALA A 18 8.92 -11.48 6.11
CA ALA A 18 9.49 -12.79 5.76
C ALA A 18 8.76 -13.45 4.56
N PHE A 19 7.51 -13.12 4.32
CA PHE A 19 6.73 -13.57 3.15
C PHE A 19 6.80 -12.58 1.99
N THR A 20 6.59 -11.29 2.27
CA THR A 20 6.40 -10.29 1.21
C THR A 20 7.68 -9.90 0.49
N LEU A 21 8.82 -9.82 1.19
CA LEU A 21 10.09 -9.45 0.56
C LEU A 21 10.63 -10.50 -0.43
N PRO A 22 10.57 -11.83 -0.13
CA PRO A 22 11.01 -12.84 -1.10
C PRO A 22 10.03 -13.05 -2.26
N SER A 23 8.78 -12.58 -2.17
CA SER A 23 7.73 -12.87 -3.15
C SER A 23 7.92 -12.16 -4.50
N ASP A 24 8.86 -11.20 -4.61
CA ASP A 24 9.05 -10.33 -5.79
C ASP A 24 7.74 -9.63 -6.27
N ASN A 25 6.75 -9.53 -5.41
CA ASN A 25 5.50 -8.86 -5.72
C ASN A 25 5.72 -7.34 -5.75
N LYS A 26 5.28 -6.70 -6.83
CA LYS A 26 5.49 -5.26 -7.07
C LYS A 26 4.27 -4.41 -6.74
N ASN A 27 3.19 -5.03 -6.28
CA ASN A 27 2.02 -4.29 -5.80
C ASN A 27 2.34 -3.61 -4.47
N CYS A 28 2.09 -2.32 -4.35
CA CYS A 28 2.37 -1.54 -3.15
C CYS A 28 1.58 -2.01 -1.92
N ASP A 29 0.43 -2.65 -2.10
CA ASP A 29 -0.40 -3.18 -1.02
C ASP A 29 0.28 -4.33 -0.25
N PHE A 30 1.30 -4.97 -0.84
CA PHE A 30 2.14 -5.94 -0.14
C PHE A 30 3.33 -5.32 0.62
N SER A 31 3.48 -4.01 0.59
CA SER A 31 4.40 -3.31 1.47
C SER A 31 3.85 -3.32 2.91
N PHE A 32 4.66 -3.75 3.87
CA PHE A 32 4.26 -3.76 5.28
C PHE A 32 3.84 -2.38 5.78
N SER A 33 4.54 -1.33 5.35
CA SER A 33 4.20 0.04 5.70
C SER A 33 2.80 0.42 5.21
N ASN A 34 2.45 0.03 3.98
CA ASN A 34 1.13 0.28 3.42
C ASN A 34 0.05 -0.50 4.17
N MET A 35 0.21 -1.83 4.30
CA MET A 35 -0.71 -2.67 5.08
C MET A 35 -0.98 -2.11 6.48
N CYS A 36 0.07 -1.67 7.18
CA CYS A 36 -0.03 -1.20 8.54
C CYS A 36 -0.67 0.19 8.64
N SER A 37 -0.38 1.09 7.69
CA SER A 37 -0.89 2.46 7.68
C SER A 37 -2.36 2.55 7.26
N TRP A 38 -2.76 1.76 6.27
CA TRP A 38 -4.11 1.77 5.71
C TRP A 38 -5.09 0.80 6.39
N ARG A 39 -4.62 0.00 7.38
CA ARG A 39 -5.48 -0.97 8.07
C ARG A 39 -6.74 -0.38 8.69
N PHE A 40 -6.75 0.91 8.99
CA PHE A 40 -7.90 1.58 9.60
C PHE A 40 -9.07 1.75 8.62
N LEU A 41 -8.78 1.91 7.33
CA LEU A 41 -9.80 2.04 6.28
C LEU A 41 -10.39 0.66 5.93
N TYR A 42 -9.50 -0.33 5.79
CA TYR A 42 -9.87 -1.64 5.24
C TYR A 42 -10.08 -2.73 6.31
N ASP A 43 -9.99 -2.40 7.59
CA ASP A 43 -10.01 -3.38 8.69
C ASP A 43 -9.15 -4.62 8.40
N SER A 44 -7.95 -4.37 7.86
CA SER A 44 -7.06 -5.42 7.36
C SER A 44 -6.61 -6.34 8.48
N VAL A 45 -6.80 -7.63 8.26
CA VAL A 45 -6.40 -8.70 9.17
C VAL A 45 -5.60 -9.75 8.42
N PHE A 46 -4.75 -10.49 9.14
CA PHE A 46 -3.96 -11.55 8.54
C PHE A 46 -3.94 -12.81 9.39
N THR A 47 -3.58 -13.90 8.75
CA THR A 47 -3.21 -15.17 9.40
C THR A 47 -2.09 -15.84 8.63
N ILE A 48 -1.35 -16.72 9.30
CA ILE A 48 -0.34 -17.57 8.65
C ILE A 48 -0.74 -19.02 8.89
N VAL A 49 -0.85 -19.75 7.80
CA VAL A 49 -1.26 -21.16 7.80
C VAL A 49 -0.41 -21.91 6.81
N ASP A 50 0.20 -23.00 7.26
CA ASP A 50 1.01 -23.92 6.45
C ASP A 50 2.01 -23.19 5.53
N GLY A 51 2.69 -22.18 6.05
CA GLY A 51 3.67 -21.40 5.29
C GLY A 51 3.08 -20.46 4.24
N PHE A 52 1.80 -20.08 4.38
CA PHE A 52 1.16 -19.04 3.60
C PHE A 52 0.72 -17.87 4.48
N LEU A 53 1.04 -16.67 4.05
CA LEU A 53 0.46 -15.43 4.56
C LEU A 53 -0.86 -15.19 3.81
N LEU A 54 -1.95 -15.13 4.56
CA LEU A 54 -3.30 -14.82 4.07
C LEU A 54 -3.73 -13.48 4.64
N ILE A 55 -4.16 -12.56 3.77
CA ILE A 55 -4.61 -11.22 4.15
C ILE A 55 -6.06 -11.07 3.71
N ARG A 56 -6.93 -10.69 4.64
CA ARG A 56 -8.34 -10.38 4.43
C ARG A 56 -8.61 -8.94 4.81
N PHE A 57 -9.51 -8.29 4.10
CA PHE A 57 -9.91 -6.91 4.37
C PHE A 57 -11.36 -6.66 3.95
N ILE A 58 -11.91 -5.56 4.43
CA ILE A 58 -13.25 -5.09 4.06
C ILE A 58 -13.11 -4.10 2.90
N MET A 59 -13.89 -4.29 1.84
CA MET A 59 -13.92 -3.35 0.72
C MET A 59 -14.56 -2.01 1.15
N GLU A 60 -14.26 -0.95 0.42
CA GLU A 60 -14.73 0.43 0.72
C GLU A 60 -16.26 0.52 0.90
N GLU A 61 -17.02 -0.29 0.17
CA GLU A 61 -18.48 -0.41 0.32
C GLU A 61 -18.92 -1.02 1.65
N LYS A 62 -17.98 -1.41 2.52
CA LYS A 62 -18.14 -1.94 3.90
C LYS A 62 -19.07 -3.15 4.07
N ASP A 63 -19.58 -3.71 2.99
CA ASP A 63 -20.49 -4.85 3.00
C ASP A 63 -19.87 -6.13 2.42
N ARG A 64 -18.66 -6.06 1.88
CA ARG A 64 -17.97 -7.19 1.24
C ARG A 64 -16.56 -7.36 1.77
N ILE A 65 -16.20 -8.62 1.98
CA ILE A 65 -14.82 -8.99 2.29
C ILE A 65 -14.07 -9.37 1.01
N ALA A 66 -12.78 -9.12 1.01
CA ALA A 66 -11.88 -9.53 -0.05
C ALA A 66 -10.55 -10.03 0.54
N TYR A 67 -9.79 -10.70 -0.30
CA TYR A 67 -8.48 -11.26 0.04
C TYR A 67 -7.43 -10.78 -0.94
N MET A 68 -6.22 -10.63 -0.45
CA MET A 68 -5.06 -10.57 -1.35
C MET A 68 -4.72 -11.97 -1.84
N MET A 69 -4.00 -12.05 -2.97
CA MET A 69 -3.41 -13.33 -3.39
C MET A 69 -2.58 -13.91 -2.25
N PRO A 70 -2.77 -15.19 -1.86
CA PRO A 70 -1.93 -15.81 -0.83
C PRO A 70 -0.44 -15.73 -1.17
N ILE A 71 0.39 -15.47 -0.17
CA ILE A 71 1.85 -15.42 -0.35
C ILE A 71 2.46 -16.63 0.36
N GLY A 72 2.97 -17.57 -0.41
CA GLY A 72 3.67 -18.75 0.11
C GLY A 72 5.15 -18.49 0.36
N LEU A 73 5.74 -19.25 1.28
CA LEU A 73 7.20 -19.36 1.37
C LEU A 73 7.78 -19.94 0.07
N PRO A 74 9.07 -19.74 -0.22
CA PRO A 74 9.68 -20.12 -1.50
C PRO A 74 9.63 -21.62 -1.86
N ASP A 75 9.40 -22.48 -0.89
CA ASP A 75 9.30 -23.94 -1.06
C ASP A 75 7.89 -24.43 -1.40
N LYS A 76 6.90 -23.54 -1.44
CA LYS A 76 5.50 -23.90 -1.69
C LYS A 76 5.22 -24.17 -3.18
N SER A 77 4.51 -25.26 -3.43
CA SER A 77 4.12 -25.71 -4.77
C SER A 77 2.81 -25.08 -5.25
N LEU A 78 2.47 -25.27 -6.52
CA LEU A 78 1.15 -24.90 -7.05
C LEU A 78 0.00 -25.64 -6.36
N SER A 79 0.20 -26.88 -5.94
CA SER A 79 -0.80 -27.65 -5.19
C SER A 79 -1.03 -27.05 -3.79
N ASP A 80 0.02 -26.56 -3.14
CA ASP A 80 -0.09 -25.88 -1.86
C ASP A 80 -0.80 -24.53 -2.02
N MET A 81 -0.54 -23.81 -3.12
CA MET A 81 -1.23 -22.58 -3.47
C MET A 81 -2.73 -22.85 -3.71
N ALA A 82 -3.09 -23.93 -4.41
CA ALA A 82 -4.48 -24.32 -4.59
C ALA A 82 -5.18 -24.54 -3.24
N GLN A 83 -4.49 -25.20 -2.32
CA GLN A 83 -5.03 -25.43 -0.98
C GLN A 83 -5.21 -24.11 -0.19
N ALA A 84 -4.27 -23.17 -0.31
CA ALA A 84 -4.39 -21.86 0.33
C ALA A 84 -5.58 -21.06 -0.21
N ILE A 85 -5.84 -21.15 -1.52
CA ILE A 85 -7.01 -20.51 -2.16
C ILE A 85 -8.32 -21.16 -1.67
N HIS A 86 -8.37 -22.47 -1.55
CA HIS A 86 -9.55 -23.14 -0.95
C HIS A 86 -9.81 -22.71 0.50
N TRP A 87 -8.78 -22.48 1.29
CA TRP A 87 -8.98 -21.99 2.67
C TRP A 87 -9.63 -20.61 2.72
N ILE A 88 -9.17 -19.66 1.87
CA ILE A 88 -9.78 -18.33 1.83
C ILE A 88 -11.18 -18.38 1.19
N GLU A 89 -11.45 -19.30 0.27
CA GLU A 89 -12.79 -19.54 -0.28
C GLU A 89 -13.75 -20.05 0.80
N GLU A 90 -13.35 -21.07 1.58
CA GLU A 90 -14.12 -21.58 2.70
C GLU A 90 -14.42 -20.48 3.75
N ASP A 91 -13.43 -19.64 4.07
CA ASP A 91 -13.60 -18.52 4.99
C ASP A 91 -14.57 -17.48 4.42
N SER A 92 -14.44 -17.12 3.15
CA SER A 92 -15.33 -16.19 2.46
C SER A 92 -16.79 -16.67 2.48
N LEU A 93 -17.02 -17.93 2.13
CA LEU A 93 -18.34 -18.55 2.15
C LEU A 93 -18.92 -18.62 3.56
N ALA A 94 -18.10 -18.90 4.58
CA ALA A 94 -18.53 -18.90 5.98
C ALA A 94 -18.93 -17.50 6.48
N GLN A 95 -18.39 -16.42 5.86
CA GLN A 95 -18.81 -15.03 6.09
C GLN A 95 -20.03 -14.62 5.24
N GLY A 96 -20.54 -15.51 4.40
CA GLY A 96 -21.70 -15.24 3.54
C GLY A 96 -21.37 -14.58 2.20
N HIS A 97 -20.12 -14.59 1.77
CA HIS A 97 -19.67 -13.94 0.53
C HIS A 97 -19.03 -14.93 -0.44
N PRO A 98 -19.21 -14.75 -1.77
CA PRO A 98 -18.37 -15.45 -2.74
C PRO A 98 -16.93 -14.98 -2.61
N LEU A 99 -15.97 -15.84 -2.96
CA LEU A 99 -14.55 -15.45 -2.96
C LEU A 99 -14.32 -14.26 -3.88
N CYS A 100 -13.75 -13.19 -3.33
CA CYS A 100 -13.26 -12.04 -4.05
C CYS A 100 -11.76 -11.85 -3.72
N MET A 101 -10.93 -11.74 -4.76
CA MET A 101 -9.50 -11.43 -4.60
C MET A 101 -9.18 -10.13 -5.33
N LEU A 102 -8.41 -9.25 -4.69
CA LEU A 102 -7.93 -7.98 -5.27
C LEU A 102 -6.42 -7.97 -5.44
N GLY A 103 -5.93 -7.02 -6.22
CA GLY A 103 -4.49 -6.86 -6.48
C GLY A 103 -3.89 -8.00 -7.32
N ILE A 104 -4.70 -8.71 -8.12
CA ILE A 104 -4.25 -9.80 -8.97
C ILE A 104 -3.43 -9.25 -10.14
N THR A 105 -2.14 -9.52 -10.14
CA THR A 105 -1.24 -9.16 -11.23
C THR A 105 -1.42 -10.10 -12.43
N PRO A 106 -0.87 -9.76 -13.63
CA PRO A 106 -0.87 -10.67 -14.76
C PRO A 106 -0.20 -12.03 -14.46
N GLU A 107 0.84 -12.04 -13.63
CA GLU A 107 1.54 -13.26 -13.20
C GLU A 107 0.66 -14.09 -12.25
N ASN A 108 0.01 -13.44 -11.27
CA ASN A 108 -0.94 -14.12 -10.38
C ASN A 108 -2.10 -14.73 -11.18
N ARG A 109 -2.60 -14.01 -12.19
CA ARG A 109 -3.63 -14.54 -13.08
C ARG A 109 -3.17 -15.81 -13.79
N GLN A 110 -1.94 -15.84 -14.32
CA GLN A 110 -1.40 -17.06 -14.95
C GLN A 110 -1.36 -18.24 -13.97
N THR A 111 -0.95 -17.99 -12.74
CA THR A 111 -0.95 -18.98 -11.66
C THR A 111 -2.37 -19.50 -11.38
N LEU A 112 -3.34 -18.60 -11.23
CA LEU A 112 -4.74 -18.96 -10.99
C LEU A 112 -5.33 -19.78 -12.14
N GLU A 113 -5.10 -19.39 -13.38
CA GLU A 113 -5.57 -20.14 -14.56
C GLU A 113 -4.92 -21.53 -14.69
N ALA A 114 -3.67 -21.68 -14.21
CA ALA A 114 -3.00 -22.98 -14.19
C ALA A 114 -3.58 -23.93 -13.12
N ILE A 115 -4.05 -23.37 -12.00
CA ILE A 115 -4.63 -24.13 -10.88
C ILE A 115 -6.12 -24.38 -11.08
N PHE A 116 -6.85 -23.35 -11.48
CA PHE A 116 -8.32 -23.31 -11.59
C PHE A 116 -8.72 -22.77 -12.98
N PRO A 117 -8.60 -23.57 -14.04
CA PRO A 117 -8.91 -23.10 -15.39
C PRO A 117 -10.35 -22.64 -15.54
N HIS A 118 -10.55 -21.37 -15.89
CA HIS A 118 -11.87 -20.76 -16.12
C HIS A 118 -12.79 -20.59 -14.91
N ASP A 119 -12.31 -20.78 -13.68
CA ASP A 119 -13.13 -20.65 -12.47
C ASP A 119 -13.27 -19.19 -12.01
N PHE A 120 -12.38 -18.29 -12.46
CA PHE A 120 -12.38 -16.88 -12.05
C PHE A 120 -12.78 -15.94 -13.19
N VAL A 121 -13.54 -14.91 -12.83
CA VAL A 121 -13.82 -13.76 -13.68
C VAL A 121 -12.90 -12.62 -13.29
N TYR A 122 -12.12 -12.09 -14.25
CA TYR A 122 -11.16 -11.01 -14.02
C TYR A 122 -11.72 -9.68 -14.52
N MET A 123 -11.74 -8.68 -13.63
CA MET A 123 -12.22 -7.34 -13.93
C MET A 123 -11.09 -6.31 -13.73
N PRO A 124 -10.37 -5.92 -14.81
CA PRO A 124 -9.32 -4.92 -14.70
C PRO A 124 -9.90 -3.55 -14.31
N GLN A 125 -9.36 -2.97 -13.24
CA GLN A 125 -9.75 -1.64 -12.74
C GLN A 125 -8.56 -0.70 -12.83
N ARG A 126 -8.57 0.16 -13.86
CA ARG A 126 -7.43 1.04 -14.19
C ARG A 126 -7.08 2.02 -13.07
N ASP A 127 -8.04 2.44 -12.29
CA ASP A 127 -7.88 3.43 -11.24
C ASP A 127 -7.02 2.91 -10.07
N TYR A 128 -6.95 1.58 -9.89
CA TYR A 128 -6.13 0.92 -8.87
C TYR A 128 -4.78 0.42 -9.39
N PHE A 129 -4.34 0.84 -10.59
CA PHE A 129 -3.06 0.39 -11.12
C PHE A 129 -1.90 1.18 -10.54
N ASP A 130 -0.90 0.48 -10.02
CA ASP A 130 0.35 1.09 -9.59
C ASP A 130 1.14 1.68 -10.76
N TYR A 131 1.77 2.82 -10.53
CA TYR A 131 2.74 3.42 -11.43
C TYR A 131 4.14 2.98 -11.05
N ILE A 132 4.71 2.06 -11.81
CA ILE A 132 6.06 1.52 -11.56
C ILE A 132 7.09 2.30 -12.38
N TYR A 133 8.09 2.84 -11.70
CA TYR A 133 9.20 3.57 -12.31
C TYR A 133 10.54 2.98 -11.91
N LEU A 134 11.50 3.01 -12.83
CA LEU A 134 12.88 2.75 -12.45
C LEU A 134 13.41 3.88 -11.58
N ARG A 135 14.04 3.54 -10.46
CA ARG A 135 14.66 4.52 -9.55
C ARG A 135 15.60 5.49 -10.28
N GLU A 136 16.41 4.97 -11.19
CA GLU A 136 17.37 5.76 -11.97
C GLU A 136 16.68 6.76 -12.90
N ASP A 137 15.55 6.42 -13.47
CA ASP A 137 14.77 7.31 -14.32
C ASP A 137 14.27 8.53 -13.52
N LEU A 138 13.72 8.29 -12.32
CA LEU A 138 13.23 9.37 -11.46
C LEU A 138 14.36 10.20 -10.83
N ALA A 139 15.46 9.56 -10.45
CA ALA A 139 16.61 10.26 -9.87
C ALA A 139 17.31 11.17 -10.88
N ASN A 140 17.45 10.72 -12.13
CA ASN A 140 18.22 11.46 -13.15
C ASN A 140 17.32 12.28 -14.08
N LEU A 141 16.06 11.92 -14.24
CA LEU A 141 15.10 12.53 -15.17
C LEU A 141 15.65 12.72 -16.59
N LYS A 142 16.45 11.76 -17.10
CA LYS A 142 17.09 11.85 -18.40
C LYS A 142 16.09 11.64 -19.54
N GLY A 143 16.38 12.28 -20.68
CA GLY A 143 15.62 12.10 -21.91
C GLY A 143 14.41 13.03 -22.09
N LYS A 144 13.84 13.00 -23.30
CA LYS A 144 12.76 13.90 -23.72
C LYS A 144 11.48 13.70 -22.91
N LYS A 145 11.17 12.46 -22.52
CA LYS A 145 9.95 12.11 -21.72
C LYS A 145 9.88 12.85 -20.38
N TYR A 146 11.03 13.22 -19.79
CA TYR A 146 11.10 13.93 -18.51
C TYR A 146 11.39 15.44 -18.64
N GLN A 147 11.41 16.00 -19.85
CA GLN A 147 11.74 17.42 -20.03
C GLN A 147 10.79 18.35 -19.26
N GLN A 148 9.50 18.07 -19.28
CA GLN A 148 8.52 18.88 -18.54
C GLN A 148 8.76 18.83 -17.02
N LYS A 149 9.08 17.67 -16.46
CA LYS A 149 9.42 17.54 -15.03
C LYS A 149 10.67 18.36 -14.68
N ARG A 150 11.73 18.30 -15.51
CA ARG A 150 12.93 19.12 -15.32
C ARG A 150 12.62 20.62 -15.39
N ASN A 151 11.77 21.04 -16.31
CA ASN A 151 11.37 22.44 -16.43
C ASN A 151 10.65 22.93 -15.16
N HIS A 152 9.71 22.13 -14.62
CA HIS A 152 9.05 22.47 -13.35
C HIS A 152 10.04 22.59 -12.19
N ILE A 153 10.97 21.65 -12.07
CA ILE A 153 12.01 21.68 -11.04
C ILE A 153 12.90 22.92 -11.19
N ASN A 154 13.33 23.25 -12.41
CA ASN A 154 14.17 24.43 -12.65
C ASN A 154 13.42 25.72 -12.35
N ASN A 155 12.16 25.83 -12.74
CA ASN A 155 11.34 26.98 -12.41
C ASN A 155 11.19 27.15 -10.90
N PHE A 156 10.93 26.06 -10.17
CA PHE A 156 10.87 26.09 -8.72
C PHE A 156 12.17 26.57 -8.09
N LYS A 157 13.32 26.04 -8.54
CA LYS A 157 14.65 26.45 -8.08
C LYS A 157 14.98 27.91 -8.33
N ASN A 158 14.44 28.49 -9.40
CA ASN A 158 14.63 29.90 -9.75
C ASN A 158 13.73 30.83 -8.94
N LEU A 159 12.56 30.36 -8.52
CA LEU A 159 11.56 31.17 -7.82
C LEU A 159 11.73 31.17 -6.31
N TYR A 160 12.27 30.10 -5.73
CA TYR A 160 12.30 29.92 -4.29
C TYR A 160 13.69 29.64 -3.76
N ASN A 161 14.05 30.31 -2.67
CA ASN A 161 15.18 29.90 -1.84
C ASN A 161 14.67 28.81 -0.89
N TYR A 162 15.05 27.57 -1.15
CA TYR A 162 14.56 26.39 -0.46
C TYR A 162 15.68 25.55 0.14
N GLU A 163 15.34 24.80 1.16
CA GLU A 163 16.17 23.76 1.76
C GLU A 163 15.49 22.39 1.59
N TYR A 164 16.26 21.37 1.20
CA TYR A 164 15.83 19.98 1.32
C TYR A 164 16.33 19.42 2.64
N ILE A 165 15.44 18.90 3.46
CA ILE A 165 15.75 18.34 4.75
C ILE A 165 15.16 16.93 4.88
N PRO A 166 15.86 15.99 5.56
CA PRO A 166 15.27 14.68 5.86
C PRO A 166 14.10 14.82 6.83
N ILE A 167 13.12 13.93 6.71
CA ILE A 167 12.06 13.80 7.71
C ILE A 167 12.64 13.08 8.91
N THR A 168 12.69 13.77 10.03
CA THR A 168 13.09 13.23 11.35
C THR A 168 11.94 13.44 12.32
N PRO A 169 11.93 12.79 13.50
CA PRO A 169 10.88 12.99 14.50
C PRO A 169 10.60 14.47 14.83
N GLU A 170 11.63 15.33 14.78
CA GLU A 170 11.50 16.78 15.05
C GLU A 170 10.79 17.53 13.92
N ILE A 171 10.80 16.99 12.70
CA ILE A 171 10.15 17.58 11.52
C ILE A 171 8.70 17.10 11.35
N VAL A 172 8.38 15.91 11.86
CA VAL A 172 7.03 15.32 11.75
C VAL A 172 5.91 16.29 12.18
N PRO A 173 5.99 17.03 13.30
CA PRO A 173 4.93 17.98 13.67
C PRO A 173 4.69 19.07 12.62
N GLN A 174 5.73 19.52 11.90
CA GLN A 174 5.62 20.52 10.85
C GLN A 174 4.99 19.92 9.57
N CYS A 175 5.28 18.66 9.26
CA CYS A 175 4.64 17.92 8.16
C CYS A 175 3.13 17.75 8.43
N LEU A 176 2.76 17.35 9.64
CA LEU A 176 1.36 17.22 10.06
C LEU A 176 0.63 18.57 10.07
N GLU A 177 1.30 19.66 10.40
CA GLU A 177 0.71 21.01 10.31
C GLU A 177 0.45 21.42 8.85
N LEU A 178 1.35 21.07 7.92
CA LEU A 178 1.14 21.30 6.48
C LEU A 178 -0.05 20.47 5.98
N GLU A 179 -0.10 19.18 6.31
CA GLU A 179 -1.22 18.29 5.97
C GLU A 179 -2.54 18.87 6.48
N ARG A 180 -2.60 19.28 7.75
CA ARG A 180 -3.80 19.86 8.36
C ARG A 180 -4.27 21.12 7.61
N LYS A 181 -3.35 21.96 7.12
CA LYS A 181 -3.69 23.15 6.31
C LYS A 181 -4.23 22.76 4.95
N TRP A 182 -3.57 21.78 4.31
CA TRP A 182 -4.00 21.25 3.02
C TRP A 182 -5.42 20.65 3.12
N PHE A 183 -5.65 19.81 4.12
CA PHE A 183 -6.95 19.22 4.39
C PHE A 183 -8.05 20.29 4.54
N LYS A 184 -7.82 21.31 5.37
CA LYS A 184 -8.78 22.42 5.56
C LYS A 184 -9.04 23.23 4.30
N ALA A 185 -8.05 23.38 3.43
CA ALA A 185 -8.18 24.14 2.19
C ALA A 185 -8.93 23.38 1.08
N ASN A 186 -8.91 22.05 1.11
CA ASN A 186 -9.46 21.18 0.07
C ASN A 186 -10.73 20.41 0.52
N ASN A 187 -11.15 20.57 1.77
CA ASN A 187 -12.33 19.88 2.30
C ASN A 187 -13.60 20.53 1.77
N ASN A 188 -14.25 19.88 0.81
CA ASN A 188 -15.62 20.17 0.38
C ASN A 188 -16.52 19.09 1.00
N ASP A 189 -17.63 19.45 1.58
CA ASP A 189 -18.55 18.67 2.43
C ASP A 189 -18.96 17.25 1.96
N GLN A 190 -18.58 16.81 0.77
CA GLN A 190 -18.91 15.50 0.19
C GLN A 190 -17.80 14.46 0.20
N GLU A 191 -16.54 14.84 0.48
CA GLU A 191 -15.36 13.92 0.49
C GLU A 191 -14.79 13.74 1.91
N GLU A 192 -15.55 14.07 2.93
CA GLU A 192 -15.05 14.21 4.30
C GLU A 192 -14.56 12.88 4.90
N GLU A 193 -15.17 11.76 4.57
CA GLU A 193 -14.84 10.45 5.17
C GLU A 193 -13.56 9.86 4.57
N GLU A 194 -13.40 9.84 3.24
CA GLU A 194 -12.20 9.34 2.56
C GLU A 194 -10.94 10.16 2.92
N LEU A 195 -11.04 11.48 2.87
CA LEU A 195 -9.96 12.38 3.28
C LEU A 195 -9.59 12.20 4.77
N CYS A 196 -10.55 11.86 5.63
CA CYS A 196 -10.29 11.54 7.03
C CYS A 196 -9.49 10.24 7.17
N GLU A 197 -9.77 9.20 6.39
CA GLU A 197 -9.08 7.93 6.46
C GLU A 197 -7.65 8.02 5.86
N GLU A 198 -7.48 8.69 4.73
CA GLU A 198 -6.17 9.01 4.16
C GLU A 198 -5.29 9.77 5.18
N ARG A 199 -5.89 10.75 5.84
CA ARG A 199 -5.22 11.52 6.89
C ARG A 199 -4.80 10.66 8.07
N LYS A 200 -5.62 9.71 8.51
CA LYS A 200 -5.26 8.74 9.57
C LYS A 200 -4.07 7.89 9.11
N ALA A 201 -4.10 7.37 7.89
CA ALA A 201 -3.02 6.56 7.34
C ALA A 201 -1.72 7.35 7.25
N LEU A 202 -1.74 8.57 6.70
CA LEU A 202 -0.60 9.46 6.60
C LEU A 202 -0.04 9.84 7.98
N THR A 203 -0.91 10.21 8.91
CA THR A 203 -0.52 10.56 10.29
C THR A 203 0.15 9.38 10.98
N TYR A 204 -0.45 8.19 10.87
CA TYR A 204 0.12 6.97 11.45
C TYR A 204 1.49 6.66 10.85
N ALA A 205 1.62 6.71 9.52
CA ALA A 205 2.88 6.46 8.83
C ALA A 205 3.99 7.45 9.25
N LEU A 206 3.68 8.73 9.37
CA LEU A 206 4.65 9.74 9.82
C LEU A 206 5.09 9.54 11.28
N LEU A 207 4.14 9.24 12.18
CA LEU A 207 4.44 9.04 13.60
C LEU A 207 5.25 7.76 13.86
N HIS A 208 5.12 6.76 13.00
CA HIS A 208 5.78 5.45 13.11
C HIS A 208 6.78 5.20 11.98
N ALA A 209 7.30 6.27 11.36
CA ALA A 209 8.18 6.15 10.18
C ALA A 209 9.41 5.27 10.46
N SER A 210 10.01 5.38 11.65
CA SER A 210 11.16 4.56 12.05
C SER A 210 10.82 3.08 12.13
N GLU A 211 9.74 2.73 12.83
CA GLU A 211 9.29 1.35 13.02
C GLU A 211 8.84 0.73 11.68
N LEU A 212 8.17 1.51 10.85
CA LEU A 212 7.77 1.09 9.50
C LEU A 212 8.96 0.97 8.54
N GLY A 213 10.08 1.65 8.84
CA GLY A 213 11.26 1.70 7.97
C GLY A 213 11.12 2.69 6.83
N LEU A 214 10.24 3.67 6.99
CA LEU A 214 10.01 4.72 6.00
C LEU A 214 11.12 5.77 6.08
N ILE A 215 11.52 6.27 4.91
CA ILE A 215 12.44 7.40 4.77
C ILE A 215 11.76 8.48 3.95
N GLY A 216 12.10 9.72 4.21
CA GLY A 216 11.47 10.82 3.49
C GLY A 216 12.25 12.11 3.55
N GLY A 217 11.80 13.07 2.75
CA GLY A 217 12.34 14.41 2.71
C GLY A 217 11.26 15.47 2.64
N ALA A 218 11.60 16.63 3.16
CA ALA A 218 10.73 17.79 3.11
C ALA A 218 11.44 18.98 2.45
N ILE A 219 10.68 19.85 1.85
CA ILE A 219 11.12 21.13 1.30
C ILE A 219 10.71 22.22 2.27
N ARG A 220 11.70 22.99 2.73
CA ARG A 220 11.49 24.15 3.58
C ARG A 220 11.70 25.44 2.78
N ILE A 221 10.76 26.38 2.89
CA ILE A 221 10.84 27.71 2.30
C ILE A 221 10.52 28.73 3.42
N GLU A 222 11.38 29.72 3.59
CA GLU A 222 11.23 30.76 4.63
C GLU A 222 10.92 30.16 6.03
N GLY A 223 11.63 29.08 6.38
CA GLY A 223 11.51 28.42 7.67
C GLY A 223 10.27 27.52 7.86
N LYS A 224 9.40 27.38 6.84
CA LYS A 224 8.17 26.56 6.90
C LYS A 224 8.26 25.40 5.94
N ILE A 225 7.70 24.25 6.32
CA ILE A 225 7.54 23.12 5.40
C ILE A 225 6.49 23.48 4.34
N ALA A 226 6.90 23.39 3.08
CA ALA A 226 6.07 23.68 1.90
C ALA A 226 5.62 22.40 1.17
N ALA A 227 6.40 21.31 1.27
CA ALA A 227 6.07 20.01 0.72
C ALA A 227 6.87 18.92 1.45
N PHE A 228 6.38 17.70 1.45
CA PHE A 228 7.11 16.52 1.90
C PHE A 228 6.67 15.27 1.13
N SER A 229 7.53 14.26 1.14
CA SER A 229 7.25 12.92 0.60
C SER A 229 8.06 11.90 1.39
N PHE A 230 7.49 10.71 1.59
CA PHE A 230 8.13 9.59 2.27
C PHE A 230 7.61 8.25 1.71
N GLY A 231 8.39 7.18 1.91
CA GLY A 231 8.06 5.82 1.47
C GLY A 231 9.09 4.80 1.95
#